data_bbdaec1f4f310bb63dfbf516d6a26b21
#
_entry.id   bbdaec1f4f310bb63dfbf516d6a26b21
#
_cell.length_a   1.000
_cell.length_b   1.000
_cell.length_c   1.000
_cell.angle_alpha   90.00
_cell.angle_beta   90.00
_cell.angle_gamma   90.00
#
_symmetry.space_group_name_H-M   'P 1'
#
loop_
_entity.id
_entity.type
_entity.pdbx_description
1 polymer ?
#
loop_
_entity_poly.entity_id
_entity_poly.type
_entity_poly.pdbx_seq_one_letter_code
_entity_poly.pdbx_strand_id
1 'polypeptide(L)' 'MQKTNLQEMFLTQIRRERRPVTVFLMNGFQMRGQVSGFDPFTVVLMTDGKQQVIYKHAISTIVPERPVPLEWEEPTA' A
#
# COMPACT_ATOMS: atom_id res chain seq x y z
N MET A 1 18.58 -15.61 -6.74
CA MET A 1 17.88 -14.81 -7.56
C MET A 1 16.81 -14.01 -6.91
N GLN A 2 16.84 -12.79 -7.19
CA GLN A 2 16.02 -11.86 -6.51
C GLN A 2 14.83 -11.49 -7.35
N LYS A 3 13.66 -11.61 -6.78
CA LYS A 3 12.52 -11.21 -7.51
C LYS A 3 12.06 -9.87 -7.06
N THR A 4 11.71 -9.04 -7.98
CA THR A 4 11.15 -7.76 -7.66
C THR A 4 9.76 -7.97 -7.10
N ASN A 5 9.53 -7.45 -5.90
CA ASN A 5 8.23 -7.54 -5.27
C ASN A 5 7.53 -6.21 -5.45
N LEU A 6 6.64 -6.15 -6.42
CA LEU A 6 5.96 -4.93 -6.77
C LEU A 6 5.15 -4.37 -5.61
N GLN A 7 4.49 -5.25 -4.89
CA GLN A 7 3.69 -4.84 -3.76
C GLN A 7 4.54 -4.15 -2.70
N GLU A 8 5.69 -4.74 -2.40
CA GLU A 8 6.57 -4.18 -1.41
C GLU A 8 7.14 -2.85 -1.85
N MET A 9 7.51 -2.75 -3.11
CA MET A 9 8.02 -1.50 -3.65
C MET A 9 6.98 -0.41 -3.56
N PHE A 10 5.75 -0.74 -3.91
CA PHE A 10 4.66 0.21 -3.87
C PHE A 10 4.42 0.70 -2.44
N LEU A 11 4.33 -0.22 -1.50
CA LEU A 11 4.06 0.14 -0.12
C LEU A 11 5.22 0.91 0.50
N THR A 12 6.43 0.55 0.14
CA THR A 12 7.60 1.26 0.64
C THR A 12 7.58 2.71 0.17
N GLN A 13 7.26 2.90 -1.10
CA GLN A 13 7.26 4.22 -1.66
C GLN A 13 6.16 5.08 -1.06
N ILE A 14 4.96 4.52 -0.91
CA ILE A 14 3.86 5.24 -0.30
C ILE A 14 4.21 5.65 1.12
N ARG A 15 4.80 4.74 1.88
CA ARG A 15 5.14 5.04 3.25
C ARG A 15 6.21 6.11 3.34
N ARG A 16 7.22 6.01 2.47
CA ARG A 16 8.31 6.96 2.49
C ARG A 16 7.84 8.36 2.17
N GLU A 17 6.95 8.46 1.20
CA GLU A 17 6.48 9.76 0.76
C GLU A 17 5.26 10.24 1.51
N ARG A 18 4.72 9.40 2.40
CA ARG A 18 3.56 9.76 3.20
C ARG A 18 2.40 10.21 2.35
N ARG A 19 2.18 9.52 1.24
CA ARG A 19 1.10 9.88 0.35
C ARG A 19 -0.21 9.37 0.89
N PRO A 20 -1.25 10.19 0.81
CA PRO A 20 -2.58 9.71 1.17
C PRO A 20 -3.03 8.63 0.20
N VAL A 21 -3.68 7.62 0.72
CA VAL A 21 -4.19 6.52 -0.10
C VAL A 21 -5.60 6.21 0.30
N THR A 22 -6.32 5.61 -0.62
CA THR A 22 -7.64 5.04 -0.33
C THR A 22 -7.48 3.53 -0.43
N VAL A 23 -7.85 2.85 0.64
CA VAL A 23 -7.78 1.40 0.69
C VAL A 23 -9.19 0.86 0.52
N PHE A 24 -9.39 0.07 -0.52
CA PHE A 24 -10.67 -0.57 -0.76
C PHE A 24 -10.62 -1.99 -0.23
N LEU A 25 -11.56 -2.31 0.62
CA LEU A 25 -11.60 -3.63 1.24
C LEU A 25 -12.49 -4.56 0.46
N MET A 26 -12.28 -5.84 0.66
CA MET A 26 -13.04 -6.86 -0.07
C MET A 26 -14.53 -6.78 0.21
N ASN A 27 -14.90 -6.26 1.38
CA ASN A 27 -16.32 -6.15 1.73
C ASN A 27 -16.95 -4.86 1.21
N GLY A 28 -16.18 -4.05 0.45
CA GLY A 28 -16.74 -2.84 -0.13
C GLY A 28 -16.47 -1.58 0.65
N PHE A 29 -15.93 -1.69 1.86
CA PHE A 29 -15.59 -0.52 2.63
C PHE A 29 -14.37 0.18 2.05
N GLN A 30 -14.31 1.48 2.29
CA GLN A 30 -13.18 2.28 1.89
C GLN A 30 -12.58 2.94 3.11
N MET A 31 -11.27 3.00 3.15
CA MET A 31 -10.57 3.69 4.23
C MET A 31 -9.54 4.59 3.61
N ARG A 32 -9.41 5.79 4.14
CA ARG A 32 -8.48 6.75 3.60
C ARG A 32 -7.49 7.15 4.66
N GLY A 33 -6.24 7.26 4.30
CA GLY A 33 -5.22 7.64 5.25
C GLY A 33 -3.84 7.49 4.68
N GLN A 34 -2.87 7.34 5.57
CA GLN A 34 -1.48 7.19 5.17
C GLN A 34 -0.94 5.89 5.71
N VAL A 35 -0.16 5.21 4.88
CA VAL A 35 0.46 3.96 5.31
C VAL A 35 1.65 4.30 6.19
N SER A 36 1.62 3.85 7.42
CA SER A 36 2.72 4.09 8.35
C SER A 36 3.64 2.90 8.50
N GLY A 37 3.19 1.73 8.04
CA GLY A 37 4.02 0.54 8.10
C GLY A 37 3.34 -0.61 7.42
N PHE A 38 4.08 -1.68 7.22
CA PHE A 38 3.50 -2.88 6.65
C PHE A 38 4.45 -4.05 6.87
N ASP A 39 3.90 -5.24 6.78
CA ASP A 39 4.71 -6.45 6.83
C ASP A 39 4.11 -7.44 5.83
N PRO A 40 4.59 -8.67 5.78
CA PRO A 40 4.09 -9.60 4.76
C PRO A 40 2.59 -9.83 4.79
N PHE A 41 1.93 -9.60 5.92
CA PHE A 41 0.53 -9.92 6.04
C PHE A 41 -0.38 -8.74 6.33
N THR A 42 0.17 -7.61 6.75
CA THR A 42 -0.66 -6.51 7.20
C THR A 42 -0.15 -5.17 6.68
N VAL A 43 -1.04 -4.20 6.73
CA VAL A 43 -0.72 -2.81 6.41
C VAL A 43 -1.27 -1.97 7.55
N VAL A 44 -0.45 -1.05 8.05
CA VAL A 44 -0.87 -0.15 9.10
C VAL A 44 -1.24 1.18 8.48
N LEU A 45 -2.46 1.62 8.71
CA LEU A 45 -2.99 2.84 8.12
C LEU A 45 -3.30 3.83 9.24
N MET A 46 -2.85 5.06 9.04
CA MET A 46 -3.16 6.14 9.97
C MET A 46 -4.28 6.98 9.38
N THR A 47 -5.38 7.10 10.09
CA THR A 47 -6.53 7.85 9.66
C THR A 47 -6.98 8.77 10.79
N ASP A 48 -6.89 10.06 10.58
CA ASP A 48 -7.35 11.03 11.59
C ASP A 48 -6.77 10.72 12.97
N GLY A 49 -5.48 10.44 12.99
CA GLY A 49 -4.81 10.16 14.25
C GLY A 49 -5.05 8.78 14.82
N LYS A 50 -5.80 7.96 14.11
CA LYS A 50 -6.06 6.60 14.58
C LYS A 50 -5.25 5.62 13.76
N GLN A 51 -4.72 4.63 14.45
CA GLN A 51 -3.90 3.63 13.82
C GLN A 51 -4.72 2.36 13.61
N GLN A 52 -4.73 1.87 12.39
CA GLN A 52 -5.51 0.69 12.05
C GLN A 52 -4.63 -0.31 11.36
N VAL A 53 -4.77 -1.57 11.76
CA VAL A 53 -4.03 -2.65 11.13
C VAL A 53 -5.00 -3.41 10.24
N ILE A 54 -4.65 -3.51 8.97
CA ILE A 54 -5.52 -4.14 7.98
C ILE A 54 -4.79 -5.34 7.42
N TYR A 55 -5.46 -6.47 7.40
CA TYR A 55 -4.86 -7.67 6.82
C TYR A 55 -4.87 -7.57 5.30
N LYS A 56 -3.76 -7.89 4.68
CA LYS A 56 -3.64 -7.74 3.24
C LYS A 56 -4.67 -8.54 2.48
N HIS A 57 -5.04 -9.71 2.99
CA HIS A 57 -6.02 -10.52 2.27
C HIS A 57 -7.42 -9.91 2.31
N ALA A 58 -7.63 -8.90 3.13
CA ALA A 58 -8.91 -8.19 3.16
C ALA A 58 -8.90 -6.97 2.25
N ILE A 59 -7.77 -6.67 1.63
CA ILE A 59 -7.63 -5.50 0.79
C ILE A 59 -7.86 -5.89 -0.65
N SER A 60 -8.74 -5.15 -1.32
CA SER A 60 -8.97 -5.34 -2.73
C SER A 60 -7.97 -4.53 -3.54
N THR A 61 -7.83 -3.26 -3.19
CA THR A 61 -6.90 -2.41 -3.91
C THR A 61 -6.52 -1.21 -3.06
N ILE A 62 -5.39 -0.63 -3.36
CA ILE A 62 -4.92 0.58 -2.71
C ILE A 62 -4.66 1.61 -3.79
N VAL A 63 -5.33 2.74 -3.68
CA VAL A 63 -5.23 3.79 -4.69
C VAL A 63 -4.58 5.00 -4.06
N PRO A 64 -3.35 5.33 -4.46
CA PRO A 64 -2.72 6.54 -3.95
C PRO A 64 -3.34 7.76 -4.60
N GLU A 65 -3.24 8.89 -3.91
CA GLU A 65 -3.82 10.11 -4.43
C GLU A 65 -3.21 10.47 -5.78
N ARG A 66 -1.93 10.19 -5.95
CA ARG A 66 -1.24 10.41 -7.20
C ARG A 66 -0.44 9.17 -7.53
N PRO A 67 -0.19 8.91 -8.80
CA PRO A 67 0.63 7.76 -9.15
C PRO A 67 1.98 7.81 -8.45
N VAL A 68 2.43 6.67 -8.03
CA VAL A 68 3.69 6.54 -7.32
C VAL A 68 4.74 6.04 -8.31
N PRO A 69 5.88 6.71 -8.43
CA PRO A 69 6.91 6.20 -9.33
C PRO A 69 7.46 4.89 -8.77
N LEU A 70 7.42 3.87 -9.60
CA LEU A 70 7.92 2.57 -9.22
C LEU A 70 9.15 2.28 -10.04
N GLU A 71 10.26 2.14 -9.36
CA GLU A 71 11.51 1.84 -10.04
C GLU A 71 11.71 0.36 -10.03
N TRP A 72 11.19 -0.31 -10.98
CA TRP A 72 11.43 -1.72 -11.09
C TRP A 72 11.69 -2.03 -12.53
N GLU A 73 12.52 -3.02 -12.70
CA GLU A 73 12.96 -3.36 -14.01
C GLU A 73 12.03 -4.34 -14.62
N GLU A 74 11.42 -3.93 -15.70
CA GLU A 74 10.51 -4.80 -16.36
C GLU A 74 11.27 -5.86 -17.11
N PRO A 75 10.90 -7.10 -17.03
CA PRO A 75 11.59 -8.11 -17.81
C PRO A 75 11.43 -7.78 -19.27
N THR A 76 12.52 -7.83 -19.96
CA THR A 76 12.49 -7.54 -21.36
C THR A 76 11.84 -8.67 -22.10
N ALA A 77 10.97 -8.32 -22.95
CA ALA A 77 10.29 -9.36 -23.72
C ALA A 77 11.22 -9.92 -24.77
#